data_e79d3a944521ff9df0a505a36a1e7a4f
#
_entry.id   e79d3a944521ff9df0a505a36a1e7a4f
#
_cell.length_a   1.000
_cell.length_b   1.000
_cell.length_c   1.000
_cell.angle_alpha   90.00
_cell.angle_beta   90.00
_cell.angle_gamma   90.00
#
_symmetry.space_group_name_H-M   'P 1'
#
loop_
_entity.id
_entity.type
_entity.pdbx_description
1 polymer ?
#
loop_
_entity_poly.entity_id
_entity_poly.type
_entity_poly.pdbx_seq_one_letter_code
_entity_poly.pdbx_strand_id
1 'polypeptide(L)'
;MDEINIIIEDTMILITGQLSELFARRLIKTYKNVYHKMISTWDNTNKEIIERLKKNGFIVLLNSDQPLKKCMITQKHNSQILCIKTGVEKAKELGYKHVLRSRTDIFSDDVERFIKVNRDLYLEKIMVICGIETKSPGVYFLDVIVAGPIEKMLSMFTLKNSADRTPYEIYLLRNYTKKRKVSQDEMHEFFNFALPNCRKHGIELTWYRDAKWKTPKRSIPDMKIIKEYCDENIMFS
;
A
#
# COMPACT_ATOMS: atom_id res chain seq x y z
N MET A 1 -7.46 -15.90 22.09
CA MET A 1 -8.03 -14.80 21.30
C MET A 1 -7.35 -13.45 21.58
N ASP A 2 -6.70 -13.31 22.73
CA ASP A 2 -6.20 -12.00 23.22
C ASP A 2 -4.87 -11.54 22.61
N GLU A 3 -4.02 -12.46 22.16
CA GLU A 3 -2.72 -12.08 21.53
C GLU A 3 -2.82 -11.42 20.15
N ILE A 4 -3.86 -11.73 19.38
CA ILE A 4 -4.02 -11.16 18.03
C ILE A 4 -4.47 -9.68 18.08
N ASN A 5 -5.29 -9.35 19.08
CA ASN A 5 -5.78 -7.98 19.28
C ASN A 5 -4.68 -7.00 19.69
N ILE A 6 -3.73 -7.42 20.51
CA ILE A 6 -2.65 -6.58 21.04
C ILE A 6 -1.66 -6.15 19.93
N ILE A 7 -1.49 -6.98 18.90
CA ILE A 7 -0.48 -6.77 17.85
C ILE A 7 -0.86 -5.63 16.89
N ILE A 8 -2.13 -5.25 16.80
CA ILE A 8 -2.65 -4.29 15.82
C ILE A 8 -3.12 -2.98 16.45
N GLU A 9 -3.13 -2.86 17.79
CA GLU A 9 -3.73 -1.71 18.49
C GLU A 9 -3.19 -0.35 18.06
N ASP A 10 -1.94 -0.25 17.64
CA ASP A 10 -1.30 1.00 17.22
C ASP A 10 -1.19 1.18 15.69
N THR A 11 -1.75 0.24 14.92
CA THR A 11 -1.65 0.23 13.45
C THR A 11 -3.02 0.32 12.79
N MET A 12 -3.21 1.32 11.94
CA MET A 12 -4.39 1.45 11.07
C MET A 12 -4.13 0.73 9.74
N ILE A 13 -5.03 -0.18 9.36
CA ILE A 13 -5.04 -0.78 8.03
C ILE A 13 -5.80 0.15 7.07
N LEU A 14 -5.05 0.81 6.19
CA LEU A 14 -5.57 1.77 5.23
C LEU A 14 -5.65 1.15 3.84
N ILE A 15 -6.85 1.06 3.29
CA ILE A 15 -7.08 0.57 1.93
C ILE A 15 -7.41 1.76 1.04
N THR A 16 -6.72 1.89 -0.10
CA THR A 16 -6.86 3.06 -0.97
C THR A 16 -7.14 2.68 -2.41
N GLY A 17 -8.00 3.43 -3.07
CA GLY A 17 -8.28 3.28 -4.50
C GLY A 17 -9.76 3.26 -4.85
N GLN A 18 -10.05 3.03 -6.13
CA GLN A 18 -11.39 2.94 -6.64
C GLN A 18 -12.08 1.65 -6.18
N LEU A 19 -13.36 1.74 -5.85
CA LEU A 19 -14.17 0.62 -5.41
C LEU A 19 -15.13 0.17 -6.50
N SER A 20 -15.25 -1.14 -6.65
CA SER A 20 -16.31 -1.81 -7.38
C SER A 20 -17.06 -2.75 -6.43
N GLU A 21 -18.22 -3.21 -6.84
CA GLU A 21 -19.00 -4.20 -6.10
C GLU A 21 -18.18 -5.46 -5.77
N LEU A 22 -17.41 -5.95 -6.73
CA LEU A 22 -16.54 -7.13 -6.55
C LEU A 22 -15.45 -6.87 -5.52
N PHE A 23 -14.77 -5.73 -5.59
CA PHE A 23 -13.71 -5.39 -4.64
C PHE A 23 -14.26 -5.17 -3.24
N ALA A 24 -15.40 -4.49 -3.09
CA ALA A 24 -16.02 -4.29 -1.80
C ALA A 24 -16.36 -5.62 -1.10
N ARG A 25 -16.95 -6.58 -1.82
CA ARG A 25 -17.24 -7.92 -1.27
C ARG A 25 -15.96 -8.65 -0.84
N ARG A 26 -14.90 -8.58 -1.64
CA ARG A 26 -13.61 -9.21 -1.32
C ARG A 26 -12.96 -8.56 -0.11
N LEU A 27 -12.93 -7.23 -0.03
CA LEU A 27 -12.38 -6.49 1.10
C LEU A 27 -13.11 -6.85 2.41
N ILE A 28 -14.44 -6.90 2.39
CA ILE A 28 -15.23 -7.32 3.55
C ILE A 28 -14.81 -8.72 4.00
N LYS A 29 -14.67 -9.67 3.07
CA LYS A 29 -14.25 -11.04 3.38
C LYS A 29 -12.82 -11.09 3.92
N THR A 30 -11.88 -10.43 3.25
CA THR A 30 -10.44 -10.44 3.58
C THR A 30 -10.16 -9.82 4.94
N TYR A 31 -10.81 -8.69 5.24
CA TYR A 31 -10.55 -7.92 6.45
C TYR A 31 -11.62 -8.10 7.54
N LYS A 32 -12.41 -9.19 7.50
CA LYS A 32 -13.52 -9.41 8.46
C LYS A 32 -13.09 -9.36 9.92
N ASN A 33 -11.92 -9.93 10.25
CA ASN A 33 -11.40 -10.03 11.61
C ASN A 33 -10.42 -8.87 11.96
N VAL A 34 -10.17 -7.94 11.04
CA VAL A 34 -9.34 -6.77 11.32
C VAL A 34 -10.20 -5.67 11.91
N TYR A 35 -9.86 -5.21 13.12
CA TYR A 35 -10.64 -4.19 13.82
C TYR A 35 -10.36 -2.79 13.32
N HIS A 36 -9.10 -2.41 13.20
CA HIS A 36 -8.64 -1.07 12.82
C HIS A 36 -8.46 -0.96 11.31
N LYS A 37 -9.56 -0.76 10.59
CA LYS A 37 -9.57 -0.74 9.12
C LYS A 37 -10.29 0.47 8.57
N MET A 38 -9.67 1.09 7.58
CA MET A 38 -10.14 2.30 6.92
C MET A 38 -10.06 2.15 5.41
N ILE A 39 -11.03 2.70 4.71
CA ILE A 39 -10.99 2.85 3.24
C ILE A 39 -10.99 4.33 2.90
N SER A 40 -10.02 4.75 2.10
CA SER A 40 -9.98 6.07 1.49
C SER A 40 -10.22 5.92 -0.01
N THR A 41 -11.35 6.42 -0.48
CA THR A 41 -11.86 6.26 -1.85
C THR A 41 -12.47 7.57 -2.36
N TRP A 42 -13.20 7.53 -3.45
CA TRP A 42 -13.77 8.70 -4.14
C TRP A 42 -15.21 8.95 -3.75
N ASP A 43 -15.64 10.20 -3.74
CA ASP A 43 -17.00 10.64 -3.42
C ASP A 43 -18.05 10.16 -4.45
N ASN A 44 -17.62 9.83 -5.68
CA ASN A 44 -18.47 9.22 -6.70
C ASN A 44 -18.66 7.71 -6.54
N THR A 45 -18.13 7.11 -5.46
CA THR A 45 -18.36 5.69 -5.15
C THR A 45 -19.85 5.46 -4.82
N ASN A 46 -20.42 4.34 -5.32
CA ASN A 46 -21.81 3.98 -5.06
C ASN A 46 -22.12 3.96 -3.56
N LYS A 47 -23.19 4.66 -3.17
CA LYS A 47 -23.62 4.81 -1.77
C LYS A 47 -23.91 3.47 -1.07
N GLU A 48 -24.49 2.49 -1.78
CA GLU A 48 -24.76 1.17 -1.22
C GLU A 48 -23.47 0.42 -0.85
N ILE A 49 -22.42 0.57 -1.66
CA ILE A 49 -21.09 0.03 -1.35
C ILE A 49 -20.54 0.68 -0.08
N ILE A 50 -20.64 2.00 0.02
CA ILE A 50 -20.16 2.77 1.18
C ILE A 50 -20.88 2.30 2.45
N GLU A 51 -22.21 2.25 2.44
CA GLU A 51 -22.97 1.84 3.63
C GLU A 51 -22.70 0.39 4.03
N ARG A 52 -22.52 -0.51 3.06
CA ARG A 52 -22.14 -1.89 3.35
C ARG A 52 -20.77 -1.99 3.99
N LEU A 53 -19.78 -1.22 3.54
CA LEU A 53 -18.45 -1.18 4.15
C LEU A 53 -18.52 -0.67 5.58
N LYS A 54 -19.25 0.41 5.85
CA LYS A 54 -19.48 0.94 7.20
C LYS A 54 -20.12 -0.11 8.12
N LYS A 55 -21.16 -0.82 7.65
CA LYS A 55 -21.82 -1.91 8.40
C LYS A 55 -20.85 -3.06 8.75
N ASN A 56 -19.77 -3.22 7.98
CA ASN A 56 -18.72 -4.21 8.23
C ASN A 56 -17.50 -3.63 8.97
N GLY A 57 -17.67 -2.49 9.66
CA GLY A 57 -16.68 -1.91 10.56
C GLY A 57 -15.57 -1.12 9.88
N PHE A 58 -15.71 -0.76 8.59
CA PHE A 58 -14.75 0.12 7.94
C PHE A 58 -15.04 1.60 8.25
N ILE A 59 -14.01 2.34 8.61
CA ILE A 59 -14.04 3.80 8.50
C ILE A 59 -13.92 4.14 7.02
N VAL A 60 -14.86 4.91 6.45
CA VAL A 60 -14.86 5.26 5.03
C VAL A 60 -14.61 6.75 4.87
N LEU A 61 -13.52 7.11 4.18
CA LEU A 61 -13.18 8.46 3.78
C LEU A 61 -13.47 8.65 2.30
N LEU A 62 -14.15 9.75 1.98
CA LEU A 62 -14.49 10.12 0.62
C LEU A 62 -13.66 11.34 0.20
N ASN A 63 -12.92 11.18 -0.88
CA ASN A 63 -12.12 12.25 -1.45
C ASN A 63 -12.81 12.76 -2.72
N SER A 64 -12.86 14.06 -2.88
CA SER A 64 -13.35 14.66 -4.11
C SER A 64 -12.34 14.44 -5.22
N ASP A 65 -12.82 13.92 -6.36
CA ASP A 65 -11.97 13.74 -7.53
C ASP A 65 -11.56 15.10 -8.07
N GLN A 66 -10.26 15.35 -8.11
CA GLN A 66 -9.74 16.60 -8.65
C GLN A 66 -9.97 16.61 -10.17
N PRO A 67 -10.61 17.62 -10.75
CA PRO A 67 -10.85 17.66 -12.18
C PRO A 67 -9.53 17.54 -12.96
N LEU A 68 -9.55 16.67 -14.00
CA LEU A 68 -8.39 16.34 -14.82
C LEU A 68 -7.83 17.60 -15.50
N LYS A 69 -6.75 18.17 -14.97
CA LYS A 69 -5.99 19.23 -15.61
C LYS A 69 -5.00 18.62 -16.63
N LYS A 70 -4.51 19.43 -17.56
CA LYS A 70 -3.75 19.07 -18.78
C LYS A 70 -2.68 17.95 -18.72
N CYS A 71 -2.25 17.48 -17.57
CA CYS A 71 -1.31 16.34 -17.45
C CYS A 71 -1.96 15.16 -16.73
N MET A 72 -2.57 14.25 -17.46
CA MET A 72 -3.28 13.07 -16.93
C MET A 72 -2.43 12.16 -16.04
N ILE A 73 -1.13 12.02 -16.31
CA ILE A 73 -0.24 11.13 -15.55
C ILE A 73 0.00 11.68 -14.14
N THR A 74 0.43 12.94 -14.04
CA THR A 74 0.68 13.57 -12.74
C THR A 74 -0.59 13.61 -11.88
N GLN A 75 -1.74 13.79 -12.52
CA GLN A 75 -3.01 13.83 -11.83
C GLN A 75 -3.44 12.48 -11.28
N LYS A 76 -3.29 11.39 -12.05
CA LYS A 76 -3.54 10.04 -11.54
C LYS A 76 -2.66 9.74 -10.32
N HIS A 77 -1.40 10.16 -10.35
CA HIS A 77 -0.48 10.01 -9.23
C HIS A 77 -0.94 10.86 -8.03
N ASN A 78 -1.30 12.12 -8.25
CA ASN A 78 -1.78 12.99 -7.18
C ASN A 78 -3.10 12.50 -6.58
N SER A 79 -4.00 11.94 -7.39
CA SER A 79 -5.22 11.31 -6.88
C SER A 79 -4.89 10.14 -5.95
N GLN A 80 -3.96 9.27 -6.32
CA GLN A 80 -3.51 8.19 -5.43
C GLN A 80 -2.87 8.72 -4.15
N ILE A 81 -1.97 9.71 -4.27
CA ILE A 81 -1.32 10.35 -3.13
C ILE A 81 -2.35 10.98 -2.20
N LEU A 82 -3.37 11.67 -2.74
CA LEU A 82 -4.43 12.29 -1.96
C LEU A 82 -5.18 11.26 -1.11
N CYS A 83 -5.64 10.16 -1.69
CA CYS A 83 -6.30 9.10 -0.95
C CYS A 83 -5.43 8.54 0.18
N ILE A 84 -4.13 8.34 -0.07
CA ILE A 84 -3.21 7.83 0.95
C ILE A 84 -3.02 8.87 2.04
N LYS A 85 -2.69 10.11 1.66
CA LYS A 85 -2.44 11.21 2.60
C LYS A 85 -3.62 11.46 3.53
N THR A 86 -4.84 11.59 2.96
CA THR A 86 -6.08 11.79 3.75
C THR A 86 -6.29 10.64 4.75
N GLY A 87 -6.05 9.40 4.31
CA GLY A 87 -6.17 8.23 5.19
C GLY A 87 -5.12 8.23 6.30
N VAL A 88 -3.86 8.57 6.00
CA VAL A 88 -2.78 8.64 7.00
C VAL A 88 -3.01 9.79 7.99
N GLU A 89 -3.45 10.96 7.53
CA GLU A 89 -3.83 12.09 8.39
C GLU A 89 -4.97 11.69 9.34
N LYS A 90 -5.98 10.99 8.83
CA LYS A 90 -7.09 10.50 9.67
C LYS A 90 -6.64 9.45 10.67
N ALA A 91 -5.73 8.55 10.31
CA ALA A 91 -5.15 7.59 11.25
C ALA A 91 -4.39 8.32 12.37
N LYS A 92 -3.63 9.40 12.05
CA LYS A 92 -2.97 10.26 13.03
C LYS A 92 -3.95 10.93 13.99
N GLU A 93 -5.04 11.51 13.47
CA GLU A 93 -6.11 12.11 14.28
C GLU A 93 -6.75 11.11 15.25
N LEU A 94 -6.86 9.84 14.85
CA LEU A 94 -7.39 8.76 15.67
C LEU A 94 -6.38 8.17 16.67
N GLY A 95 -5.15 8.69 16.72
CA GLY A 95 -4.12 8.30 17.70
C GLY A 95 -3.29 7.08 17.32
N TYR A 96 -3.39 6.56 16.09
CA TYR A 96 -2.54 5.47 15.62
C TYR A 96 -1.09 5.95 15.44
N LYS A 97 -0.14 5.04 15.58
CA LYS A 97 1.29 5.31 15.39
C LYS A 97 1.79 4.88 14.01
N HIS A 98 1.17 3.84 13.47
CA HIS A 98 1.57 3.21 12.21
C HIS A 98 0.38 3.09 11.26
N VAL A 99 0.68 3.06 9.98
CA VAL A 99 -0.29 2.75 8.92
C VAL A 99 0.29 1.65 8.05
N LEU A 100 -0.50 0.61 7.80
CA LEU A 100 -0.28 -0.37 6.74
C LEU A 100 -1.25 -0.06 5.62
N ARG A 101 -0.73 0.49 4.53
CA ARG A 101 -1.51 0.83 3.35
C ARG A 101 -1.48 -0.31 2.34
N SER A 102 -2.67 -0.71 1.88
CA SER A 102 -2.88 -1.60 0.74
C SER A 102 -3.78 -0.94 -0.31
N ARG A 103 -3.88 -1.53 -1.48
CA ARG A 103 -4.77 -1.08 -2.56
C ARG A 103 -6.07 -1.88 -2.54
N THR A 104 -7.15 -1.29 -3.09
CA THR A 104 -8.44 -1.96 -3.24
C THR A 104 -8.40 -3.20 -4.14
N ASP A 105 -7.38 -3.35 -4.97
CA ASP A 105 -7.16 -4.44 -5.92
C ASP A 105 -6.09 -5.46 -5.49
N ILE A 106 -5.58 -5.34 -4.25
CA ILE A 106 -4.61 -6.26 -3.63
C ILE A 106 -5.29 -7.02 -2.48
N PHE A 107 -5.14 -8.33 -2.48
CA PHE A 107 -5.72 -9.21 -1.48
C PHE A 107 -4.68 -10.21 -0.98
N SER A 108 -4.69 -10.46 0.32
CA SER A 108 -3.98 -11.57 0.95
C SER A 108 -4.99 -12.69 1.23
N ASP A 109 -4.55 -13.93 1.11
CA ASP A 109 -5.29 -15.10 1.57
C ASP A 109 -5.38 -15.14 3.10
N ASP A 110 -4.36 -14.60 3.79
CA ASP A 110 -4.29 -14.49 5.24
C ASP A 110 -3.71 -13.12 5.64
N VAL A 111 -4.57 -12.10 5.69
CA VAL A 111 -4.16 -10.72 6.00
C VAL A 111 -3.69 -10.57 7.45
N GLU A 112 -4.26 -11.32 8.39
CA GLU A 112 -3.87 -11.25 9.79
C GLU A 112 -2.45 -11.79 9.98
N ARG A 113 -2.14 -12.93 9.36
CA ARG A 113 -0.81 -13.50 9.35
C ARG A 113 0.18 -12.57 8.65
N PHE A 114 -0.21 -11.96 7.52
CA PHE A 114 0.62 -10.98 6.82
C PHE A 114 1.02 -9.83 7.74
N ILE A 115 0.06 -9.25 8.48
CA ILE A 115 0.32 -8.16 9.41
C ILE A 115 1.25 -8.63 10.53
N LYS A 116 0.96 -9.78 11.13
CA LYS A 116 1.71 -10.33 12.26
C LYS A 116 3.18 -10.58 11.91
N VAL A 117 3.47 -11.29 10.82
CA VAL A 117 4.84 -11.68 10.46
C VAL A 117 5.70 -10.51 9.95
N ASN A 118 5.07 -9.43 9.52
CA ASN A 118 5.76 -8.26 9.01
C ASN A 118 5.76 -7.07 9.98
N ARG A 119 5.20 -7.22 11.18
CA ARG A 119 5.03 -6.11 12.13
C ARG A 119 6.34 -5.36 12.39
N ASP A 120 7.39 -6.07 12.75
CA ASP A 120 8.67 -5.48 13.12
C ASP A 120 9.35 -4.72 11.96
N LEU A 121 9.00 -5.07 10.72
CA LEU A 121 9.54 -4.41 9.54
C LEU A 121 9.07 -2.95 9.38
N TYR A 122 7.92 -2.57 9.96
CA TYR A 122 7.37 -1.24 9.78
C TYR A 122 7.27 -0.39 11.05
N LEU A 123 7.79 -0.85 12.17
CA LEU A 123 7.76 -0.08 13.43
C LEU A 123 8.64 1.18 13.35
N GLU A 124 9.81 1.08 12.74
CA GLU A 124 10.75 2.19 12.66
C GLU A 124 11.02 2.68 11.25
N LYS A 125 10.97 1.80 10.25
CA LYS A 125 11.23 2.12 8.84
C LYS A 125 9.97 1.98 7.99
N ILE A 126 10.04 2.48 6.77
CA ILE A 126 9.03 2.16 5.77
C ILE A 126 9.26 0.71 5.30
N MET A 127 8.23 -0.10 5.39
CA MET A 127 8.18 -1.43 4.78
C MET A 127 7.51 -1.34 3.41
N VAL A 128 8.10 -1.99 2.44
CA VAL A 128 7.54 -2.20 1.09
C VAL A 128 7.58 -3.70 0.74
N ILE A 129 6.90 -4.13 -0.30
CA ILE A 129 6.91 -5.55 -0.68
C ILE A 129 8.29 -5.98 -1.15
N CYS A 130 8.85 -5.27 -2.12
CA CYS A 130 10.18 -5.52 -2.64
C CYS A 130 10.74 -4.28 -3.35
N GLY A 131 12.06 -4.24 -3.51
CA GLY A 131 12.73 -3.35 -4.45
C GLY A 131 12.68 -3.92 -5.86
N ILE A 132 12.81 -3.07 -6.86
CA ILE A 132 12.91 -3.46 -8.29
C ILE A 132 13.99 -2.63 -8.93
N GLU A 133 14.93 -3.30 -9.60
CA GLU A 133 15.93 -2.65 -10.42
C GLU A 133 15.40 -2.36 -11.82
N THR A 134 15.72 -1.21 -12.37
CA THR A 134 15.38 -0.88 -13.74
C THR A 134 16.60 -0.88 -14.65
N LYS A 135 16.40 -1.15 -15.94
CA LYS A 135 17.45 -1.00 -16.98
C LYS A 135 18.01 0.44 -17.07
N SER A 136 17.30 1.42 -16.55
CA SER A 136 17.78 2.78 -16.32
C SER A 136 18.32 2.87 -14.90
N PRO A 137 19.50 3.47 -14.65
CA PRO A 137 20.16 3.32 -13.35
C PRO A 137 19.30 3.84 -12.20
N GLY A 138 18.84 2.94 -11.38
CA GLY A 138 18.09 3.22 -10.17
C GLY A 138 17.19 2.09 -9.73
N VAL A 139 17.11 1.90 -8.43
CA VAL A 139 16.17 0.99 -7.79
C VAL A 139 14.89 1.75 -7.48
N TYR A 140 13.73 1.12 -7.63
CA TYR A 140 12.45 1.62 -7.13
C TYR A 140 11.74 0.47 -6.41
N PHE A 141 10.63 0.75 -5.74
CA PHE A 141 9.86 -0.25 -5.00
C PHE A 141 8.46 -0.40 -5.58
N LEU A 142 7.82 -1.53 -5.28
CA LEU A 142 6.40 -1.73 -5.57
C LEU A 142 5.54 -1.05 -4.50
N ASP A 143 4.72 -0.09 -4.90
CA ASP A 143 3.83 0.68 -4.03
C ASP A 143 2.51 -0.04 -3.67
N VAL A 144 2.40 -1.31 -3.97
CA VAL A 144 1.15 -2.08 -3.79
C VAL A 144 0.75 -2.26 -2.32
N ILE A 145 1.75 -2.47 -1.45
CA ILE A 145 1.61 -2.41 0.00
C ILE A 145 2.80 -1.61 0.53
N VAL A 146 2.51 -0.65 1.37
CA VAL A 146 3.49 0.20 2.05
C VAL A 146 3.05 0.36 3.49
N ALA A 147 3.95 0.15 4.44
CA ALA A 147 3.65 0.36 5.86
C ALA A 147 4.77 1.13 6.56
N GLY A 148 4.44 1.81 7.66
CA GLY A 148 5.43 2.52 8.44
C GLY A 148 4.85 3.50 9.44
N PRO A 149 5.74 4.17 10.18
CA PRO A 149 5.35 5.25 11.08
C PRO A 149 4.62 6.37 10.31
N ILE A 150 3.58 6.93 10.91
CA ILE A 150 2.71 7.93 10.28
C ILE A 150 3.50 9.10 9.71
N GLU A 151 4.47 9.63 10.46
CA GLU A 151 5.26 10.79 10.01
C GLU A 151 6.12 10.46 8.77
N LYS A 152 6.66 9.25 8.70
CA LYS A 152 7.40 8.79 7.52
C LYS A 152 6.47 8.58 6.32
N MET A 153 5.27 8.04 6.55
CA MET A 153 4.25 7.91 5.50
C MET A 153 3.83 9.29 4.96
N LEU A 154 3.57 10.27 5.81
CA LEU A 154 3.23 11.64 5.40
C LEU A 154 4.37 12.31 4.62
N SER A 155 5.60 12.11 5.05
CA SER A 155 6.79 12.61 4.32
C SER A 155 6.93 12.01 2.92
N MET A 156 6.61 10.73 2.76
CA MET A 156 6.70 10.02 1.49
C MET A 156 5.58 10.41 0.50
N PHE A 157 4.35 10.52 0.98
CA PHE A 157 3.16 10.76 0.15
C PHE A 157 2.80 12.25 0.06
N THR A 158 3.72 13.07 -0.46
CA THR A 158 3.47 14.48 -0.77
C THR A 158 2.99 14.67 -2.20
N LEU A 159 2.07 15.62 -2.42
CA LEU A 159 1.54 15.91 -3.76
C LEU A 159 2.64 16.40 -4.71
N LYS A 160 2.60 15.91 -5.94
CA LYS A 160 3.52 16.33 -7.00
C LYS A 160 3.16 17.72 -7.54
N ASN A 161 4.18 18.48 -7.91
CA ASN A 161 3.98 19.65 -8.75
C ASN A 161 3.40 19.21 -10.11
N SER A 162 2.50 19.99 -10.67
CA SER A 162 1.83 19.70 -11.95
C SER A 162 2.79 19.53 -13.15
N ALA A 163 3.98 20.11 -13.08
CA ALA A 163 5.02 19.98 -14.10
C ALA A 163 5.90 18.72 -13.92
N ASP A 164 5.83 18.04 -12.78
CA ASP A 164 6.68 16.88 -12.50
C ASP A 164 6.18 15.63 -13.22
N ARG A 165 6.97 15.14 -14.19
CA ARG A 165 6.70 13.94 -14.99
C ARG A 165 7.43 12.69 -14.48
N THR A 166 8.12 12.77 -13.35
CA THR A 166 8.83 11.62 -12.76
C THR A 166 7.85 10.45 -12.55
N PRO A 167 8.21 9.22 -12.89
CA PRO A 167 7.41 8.03 -12.57
C PRO A 167 7.04 7.99 -11.09
N TYR A 168 5.87 7.43 -10.78
CA TYR A 168 5.25 7.53 -9.45
C TYR A 168 6.15 6.99 -8.34
N GLU A 169 6.65 5.80 -8.49
CA GLU A 169 7.47 5.12 -7.50
C GLU A 169 8.81 5.82 -7.29
N ILE A 170 9.42 6.33 -8.37
CA ILE A 170 10.65 7.13 -8.30
C ILE A 170 10.39 8.46 -7.59
N TYR A 171 9.24 9.07 -7.82
CA TYR A 171 8.84 10.29 -7.12
C TYR A 171 8.69 10.06 -5.61
N LEU A 172 8.00 9.00 -5.20
CA LEU A 172 7.85 8.63 -3.80
C LEU A 172 9.20 8.36 -3.14
N LEU A 173 10.06 7.61 -3.83
CA LEU A 173 11.40 7.31 -3.36
C LEU A 173 12.20 8.59 -3.08
N ARG A 174 12.21 9.52 -4.04
CA ARG A 174 12.91 10.82 -3.89
C ARG A 174 12.34 11.67 -2.77
N ASN A 175 11.01 11.69 -2.61
CA ASN A 175 10.38 12.41 -1.52
C ASN A 175 10.82 11.90 -0.16
N TYR A 176 10.89 10.58 -0.02
CA TYR A 176 11.23 9.98 1.25
C TYR A 176 12.72 10.04 1.55
N THR A 177 13.57 9.65 0.62
CA THR A 177 15.03 9.57 0.83
C THR A 177 15.74 10.91 0.67
N LYS A 178 15.09 11.90 0.02
CA LYS A 178 15.69 13.17 -0.40
C LYS A 178 16.87 13.00 -1.37
N LYS A 179 17.03 11.83 -1.96
CA LYS A 179 18.09 11.50 -2.93
C LYS A 179 17.50 11.44 -4.35
N ARG A 180 18.27 11.89 -5.33
CA ARG A 180 17.86 11.82 -6.77
C ARG A 180 17.90 10.38 -7.30
N LYS A 181 18.85 9.60 -6.81
CA LYS A 181 19.03 8.17 -7.09
C LYS A 181 19.36 7.47 -5.79
N VAL A 182 18.95 6.23 -5.66
CA VAL A 182 19.22 5.37 -4.52
C VAL A 182 19.82 4.08 -5.07
N SER A 183 20.97 3.68 -4.54
CA SER A 183 21.58 2.39 -4.84
C SER A 183 20.82 1.25 -4.14
N GLN A 184 21.16 0.03 -4.48
CA GLN A 184 20.60 -1.14 -3.84
C GLN A 184 20.92 -1.18 -2.34
N ASP A 185 22.16 -0.93 -1.97
CA ASP A 185 22.59 -0.92 -0.56
C ASP A 185 21.86 0.17 0.23
N GLU A 186 21.76 1.37 -0.35
CA GLU A 186 21.01 2.47 0.25
C GLU A 186 19.52 2.19 0.42
N MET A 187 18.91 1.31 -0.39
CA MET A 187 17.51 0.92 -0.20
C MET A 187 17.29 0.28 1.17
N HIS A 188 18.23 -0.52 1.67
CA HIS A 188 18.14 -1.14 2.99
C HIS A 188 18.28 -0.15 4.16
N GLU A 189 18.89 1.03 3.93
CA GLU A 189 18.92 2.09 4.94
C GLU A 189 17.54 2.68 5.19
N PHE A 190 16.72 2.81 4.13
CA PHE A 190 15.44 3.48 4.16
C PHE A 190 14.24 2.53 4.29
N PHE A 191 14.36 1.32 3.75
CA PHE A 191 13.24 0.39 3.62
C PHE A 191 13.55 -0.99 4.20
N ASN A 192 12.49 -1.63 4.70
CA ASN A 192 12.45 -3.06 4.97
C ASN A 192 11.57 -3.74 3.91
N PHE A 193 11.81 -5.01 3.64
CA PHE A 193 11.15 -5.77 2.57
C PHE A 193 10.32 -6.92 3.13
N ALA A 194 9.03 -6.95 2.78
CA ALA A 194 8.08 -7.95 3.29
C ALA A 194 8.10 -9.28 2.51
N LEU A 195 8.58 -9.27 1.26
CA LEU A 195 8.52 -10.46 0.39
C LEU A 195 9.21 -11.71 0.98
N PRO A 196 10.37 -11.60 1.64
CA PRO A 196 11.00 -12.78 2.26
C PRO A 196 10.12 -13.40 3.35
N ASN A 197 9.52 -12.57 4.21
CA ASN A 197 8.62 -13.07 5.24
C ASN A 197 7.37 -13.70 4.62
N CYS A 198 6.81 -13.11 3.55
CA CYS A 198 5.69 -13.69 2.85
C CYS A 198 6.03 -15.09 2.31
N ARG A 199 7.18 -15.25 1.65
CA ARG A 199 7.67 -16.54 1.15
C ARG A 199 7.91 -17.55 2.27
N LYS A 200 8.64 -17.15 3.32
CA LYS A 200 8.93 -18.01 4.49
C LYS A 200 7.67 -18.53 5.15
N HIS A 201 6.62 -17.75 5.16
CA HIS A 201 5.36 -18.09 5.82
C HIS A 201 4.25 -18.55 4.87
N GLY A 202 4.54 -18.73 3.57
CA GLY A 202 3.57 -19.18 2.58
C GLY A 202 2.37 -18.25 2.41
N ILE A 203 2.59 -16.93 2.54
CA ILE A 203 1.53 -15.92 2.39
C ILE A 203 1.45 -15.50 0.93
N GLU A 204 0.28 -15.66 0.34
CA GLU A 204 0.02 -15.22 -1.02
C GLU A 204 -0.61 -13.84 -1.05
N LEU A 205 -0.11 -13.00 -1.97
CA LEU A 205 -0.66 -11.71 -2.29
C LEU A 205 -1.13 -11.71 -3.74
N THR A 206 -2.40 -11.51 -3.96
CA THR A 206 -3.01 -11.53 -5.28
C THR A 206 -3.36 -10.12 -5.74
N TRP A 207 -2.91 -9.76 -6.93
CA TRP A 207 -3.20 -8.49 -7.58
C TRP A 207 -4.24 -8.64 -8.69
N TYR A 208 -5.33 -7.87 -8.59
CA TYR A 208 -6.39 -7.78 -9.61
C TYR A 208 -6.27 -6.45 -10.34
N ARG A 209 -5.62 -6.44 -11.50
CA ARG A 209 -5.32 -5.21 -12.24
C ARG A 209 -6.54 -4.46 -12.77
N ASP A 210 -7.70 -5.12 -12.88
CA ASP A 210 -8.95 -4.54 -13.36
C ASP A 210 -10.12 -5.05 -12.52
N ALA A 211 -11.02 -4.14 -12.12
CA ALA A 211 -12.24 -4.46 -11.39
C ALA A 211 -13.18 -5.44 -12.12
N LYS A 212 -13.05 -5.54 -13.45
CA LYS A 212 -13.79 -6.49 -14.30
C LYS A 212 -13.24 -7.91 -14.26
N TRP A 213 -12.04 -8.10 -13.71
CA TRP A 213 -11.38 -9.40 -13.73
C TRP A 213 -11.85 -10.28 -12.59
N LYS A 214 -12.50 -11.36 -12.95
CA LYS A 214 -12.96 -12.40 -12.01
C LYS A 214 -11.82 -13.29 -11.55
N THR A 215 -10.74 -13.36 -12.30
CA THR A 215 -9.57 -14.19 -12.01
C THR A 215 -8.37 -13.33 -11.59
N PRO A 216 -7.54 -13.80 -10.65
CA PRO A 216 -6.30 -13.15 -10.29
C PRO A 216 -5.39 -13.04 -11.51
N LYS A 217 -4.82 -11.88 -11.77
CA LYS A 217 -3.92 -11.70 -12.89
C LYS A 217 -2.52 -12.19 -12.56
N ARG A 218 -2.08 -12.07 -11.32
CA ARG A 218 -0.74 -12.49 -10.84
C ARG A 218 -0.73 -12.67 -9.33
N SER A 219 -0.08 -13.73 -8.85
CA SER A 219 0.48 -13.77 -7.51
C SER A 219 1.70 -12.82 -7.47
N ILE A 220 1.80 -11.97 -6.48
CA ILE A 220 2.94 -11.04 -6.36
C ILE A 220 4.25 -11.82 -6.16
N PRO A 221 4.30 -12.89 -5.33
CA PRO A 221 5.49 -13.72 -5.20
C PRO A 221 5.95 -14.42 -6.49
N ASP A 222 5.00 -14.66 -7.44
CA ASP A 222 5.26 -15.37 -8.69
C ASP A 222 5.46 -14.43 -9.89
N MET A 223 5.47 -13.12 -9.69
CA MET A 223 5.79 -12.19 -10.78
C MET A 223 7.23 -12.45 -11.22
N LYS A 224 7.42 -12.76 -12.51
CA LYS A 224 8.74 -13.06 -13.09
C LYS A 224 9.77 -11.97 -12.77
N ILE A 225 9.38 -10.70 -12.83
CA ILE A 225 10.23 -9.55 -12.49
C ILE A 225 10.69 -9.60 -11.03
N ILE A 226 9.81 -9.99 -10.10
CA ILE A 226 10.13 -10.12 -8.68
C ILE A 226 11.00 -11.35 -8.45
N LYS A 227 10.72 -12.43 -9.16
CA LYS A 227 11.47 -13.68 -9.06
C LYS A 227 12.91 -13.51 -9.54
N GLU A 228 13.10 -12.93 -10.72
CA GLU A 228 14.44 -12.66 -11.28
C GLU A 228 15.27 -11.73 -10.40
N TYR A 229 14.65 -10.78 -9.73
CA TYR A 229 15.33 -9.81 -8.88
C TYR A 229 15.62 -10.35 -7.47
N CYS A 230 14.68 -11.07 -6.88
CA CYS A 230 14.86 -11.66 -5.55
C CYS A 230 15.79 -12.87 -5.54
N ASP A 231 15.90 -13.59 -6.67
CA ASP A 231 16.76 -14.76 -6.77
C ASP A 231 18.23 -14.38 -7.00
N GLU A 232 18.51 -13.17 -7.53
CA GLU A 232 19.88 -12.81 -7.90
C GLU A 232 20.63 -11.94 -6.86
N ASN A 233 19.99 -11.07 -6.07
CA ASN A 233 20.75 -10.12 -5.26
C ASN A 233 20.11 -9.50 -4.01
N ILE A 234 18.88 -9.79 -3.67
CA ILE A 234 18.26 -9.27 -2.42
C ILE A 234 18.07 -10.37 -1.40
N MET A 235 18.80 -11.38 -1.56
CA MET A 235 18.85 -12.41 -0.55
C MET A 235 19.93 -12.00 0.43
N PHE A 236 19.66 -11.10 1.31
CA PHE A 236 19.25 -11.47 2.62
C PHE A 236 20.31 -12.35 3.29
N SER A 237 21.39 -11.77 3.64
CA SER A 237 22.15 -12.19 4.81
C SER A 237 21.36 -11.86 6.06
#